data_9bc54f124d77fa1579b65546f7bf7e27
#
_entry.id   9bc54f124d77fa1579b65546f7bf7e27
#
_cell.length_a   1.000
_cell.length_b   1.000
_cell.length_c   1.000
_cell.angle_alpha   90.00
_cell.angle_beta   90.00
_cell.angle_gamma   90.00
#
_symmetry.space_group_name_H-M   'P 1'
#
loop_
_entity.id
_entity.type
_entity.pdbx_description
1 polymer ?
#
loop_
_entity_poly.entity_id
_entity_poly.type
_entity_poly.pdbx_seq_one_letter_code
_entity_poly.pdbx_strand_id
1 'polypeptide(L)'
;MEKAESSASTSEPDSDEHHHRHPTNHHLNPPSGLSPLEFASLIPSVAEHHSYLVGSGQCSSLLAQRIQAPPDAVWSVVRRFEKPQTYKHFIKSCAVKEPFHMAVGVTRDVNVISGLPAATSTERLDLLDDIRCVTGFSIIGGEHRLRNYRSVTTVHSFEDDADGGKIYTVVLESYVVDVPDGNTEEDTRLFADTVVKLNLQKLASITEGTNRDGDGKSHSR
;
A
#
# COMPACT_ATOMS: atom_id res chain seq x y z
N MET A 1 -50.29 -5.93 56.58
CA MET A 1 -48.92 -5.40 56.79
C MET A 1 -48.00 -6.26 55.95
N GLU A 2 -47.70 -5.83 54.76
CA GLU A 2 -46.84 -6.57 53.85
C GLU A 2 -45.81 -5.57 53.31
N LYS A 3 -44.54 -5.85 53.61
CA LYS A 3 -43.40 -5.01 53.21
C LYS A 3 -43.03 -5.36 51.81
N ALA A 4 -43.04 -4.39 50.91
CA ALA A 4 -42.46 -4.45 49.59
C ALA A 4 -40.92 -4.25 49.72
N GLU A 5 -40.16 -5.26 49.28
CA GLU A 5 -38.70 -5.16 49.09
C GLU A 5 -38.43 -4.59 47.71
N SER A 6 -37.75 -3.46 47.69
CA SER A 6 -37.24 -2.78 46.49
C SER A 6 -35.91 -3.40 46.13
N SER A 7 -35.83 -4.10 45.01
CA SER A 7 -34.60 -4.57 44.40
C SER A 7 -33.99 -3.43 43.58
N ALA A 8 -32.88 -2.85 44.07
CA ALA A 8 -32.08 -1.92 43.33
C ALA A 8 -31.19 -2.70 42.32
N SER A 9 -31.42 -2.50 41.03
CA SER A 9 -30.55 -2.96 39.98
C SER A 9 -29.34 -2.00 39.90
N THR A 10 -28.19 -2.47 40.30
CA THR A 10 -26.90 -1.81 40.03
C THR A 10 -26.56 -2.02 38.55
N SER A 11 -26.71 -0.98 37.75
CA SER A 11 -26.08 -0.92 36.42
C SER A 11 -24.59 -0.75 36.58
N GLU A 12 -23.85 -1.74 36.13
CA GLU A 12 -22.41 -1.65 35.97
C GLU A 12 -22.10 -0.57 34.92
N PRO A 13 -21.02 0.24 35.12
CA PRO A 13 -20.64 1.21 34.11
C PRO A 13 -20.01 0.45 32.93
N ASP A 14 -20.57 0.70 31.76
CA ASP A 14 -20.03 0.34 30.47
C ASP A 14 -18.59 0.87 30.38
N SER A 15 -17.62 -0.04 30.36
CA SER A 15 -16.23 0.32 30.18
C SER A 15 -16.02 0.74 28.73
N ASP A 16 -16.14 2.04 28.47
CA ASP A 16 -15.65 2.68 27.25
C ASP A 16 -14.14 2.42 27.14
N GLU A 17 -13.77 1.32 26.51
CA GLU A 17 -12.41 1.13 26.02
C GLU A 17 -12.15 2.19 24.95
N HIS A 18 -11.65 3.34 25.37
CA HIS A 18 -11.06 4.32 24.48
C HIS A 18 -9.91 3.65 23.75
N HIS A 19 -10.17 3.15 22.56
CA HIS A 19 -9.16 2.64 21.65
C HIS A 19 -8.20 3.79 21.31
N HIS A 20 -7.12 3.89 22.08
CA HIS A 20 -6.07 4.85 21.81
C HIS A 20 -5.46 4.58 20.44
N ARG A 21 -5.77 5.45 19.48
CA ARG A 21 -5.15 5.43 18.15
C ARG A 21 -3.95 6.36 18.16
N HIS A 22 -2.83 5.91 17.61
CA HIS A 22 -1.61 6.70 17.49
C HIS A 22 -1.30 6.96 16.02
N PRO A 23 -0.84 8.18 15.67
CA PRO A 23 -0.35 8.43 14.31
C PRO A 23 0.91 7.61 14.07
N THR A 24 1.08 7.12 12.84
CA THR A 24 2.32 6.47 12.43
C THR A 24 3.46 7.49 12.46
N ASN A 25 4.67 6.98 12.70
CA ASN A 25 5.91 7.77 12.72
C ASN A 25 6.77 7.56 11.47
N HIS A 26 6.16 7.21 10.35
CA HIS A 26 6.86 6.93 9.09
C HIS A 26 7.78 8.09 8.64
N HIS A 27 7.41 9.33 8.95
CA HIS A 27 8.21 10.53 8.65
C HIS A 27 9.47 10.69 9.50
N LEU A 28 9.65 9.88 10.54
CA LEU A 28 10.83 9.94 11.43
C LEU A 28 11.92 8.93 11.03
N ASN A 29 11.55 7.87 10.32
CA ASN A 29 12.45 6.77 10.03
C ASN A 29 12.48 6.49 8.52
N PRO A 30 13.63 6.71 7.86
CA PRO A 30 13.75 6.41 6.44
C PRO A 30 13.57 4.92 6.20
N PRO A 31 12.73 4.53 5.21
CA PRO A 31 12.64 3.15 4.79
C PRO A 31 13.97 2.68 4.18
N SER A 32 14.22 1.38 4.28
CA SER A 32 15.42 0.77 3.72
C SER A 32 15.58 1.08 2.22
N GLY A 33 16.80 1.41 1.80
CA GLY A 33 17.13 1.67 0.40
C GLY A 33 17.11 3.15 -0.01
N LEU A 34 16.69 4.07 0.88
CA LEU A 34 16.78 5.51 0.65
C LEU A 34 17.99 6.13 1.37
N SER A 35 18.60 7.11 0.74
CA SER A 35 19.54 8.00 1.42
C SER A 35 18.80 9.00 2.33
N PRO A 36 19.48 9.58 3.34
CA PRO A 36 18.88 10.62 4.18
C PRO A 36 18.37 11.84 3.40
N LEU A 37 19.05 12.21 2.30
CA LEU A 37 18.67 13.35 1.46
C LEU A 37 17.40 13.05 0.65
N GLU A 38 17.31 11.87 0.04
CA GLU A 38 16.09 11.42 -0.65
C GLU A 38 14.91 11.42 0.31
N PHE A 39 15.12 10.83 1.48
CA PHE A 39 14.03 10.75 2.47
C PHE A 39 13.61 12.14 2.96
N ALA A 40 14.54 13.04 3.22
CA ALA A 40 14.23 14.41 3.63
C ALA A 40 13.33 15.14 2.62
N SER A 41 13.57 14.94 1.31
CA SER A 41 12.74 15.52 0.25
C SER A 41 11.35 14.88 0.15
N LEU A 42 11.19 13.64 0.63
CA LEU A 42 9.93 12.88 0.61
C LEU A 42 9.06 13.09 1.85
N ILE A 43 9.60 13.67 2.94
CA ILE A 43 8.84 13.89 4.20
C ILE A 43 7.48 14.55 3.98
N PRO A 44 7.32 15.59 3.15
CA PRO A 44 6.00 16.20 2.90
C PRO A 44 4.99 15.19 2.32
N SER A 45 5.42 14.38 1.35
CA SER A 45 4.57 13.33 0.77
C SER A 45 4.26 12.21 1.76
N VAL A 46 5.24 11.83 2.59
CA VAL A 46 5.03 10.84 3.66
C VAL A 46 4.01 11.33 4.68
N ALA A 47 4.11 12.58 5.08
CA ALA A 47 3.17 13.18 6.04
C ALA A 47 1.74 13.26 5.47
N GLU A 48 1.60 13.59 4.18
CA GLU A 48 0.30 13.77 3.54
C GLU A 48 -0.37 12.43 3.15
N HIS A 49 0.38 11.49 2.61
CA HIS A 49 -0.18 10.30 1.96
C HIS A 49 0.08 8.99 2.70
N HIS A 50 1.13 8.91 3.51
CA HIS A 50 1.58 7.68 4.16
C HIS A 50 1.42 7.69 5.69
N SER A 51 0.56 8.55 6.21
CA SER A 51 0.27 8.64 7.64
C SER A 51 -1.08 8.00 7.96
N TYR A 52 -1.10 7.17 8.99
CA TYR A 52 -2.29 6.45 9.46
C TYR A 52 -2.52 6.70 10.94
N LEU A 53 -3.76 6.60 11.38
CA LEU A 53 -4.11 6.43 12.79
C LEU A 53 -4.22 4.92 13.05
N VAL A 54 -3.26 4.38 13.78
CA VAL A 54 -3.13 2.95 14.08
C VAL A 54 -3.69 2.70 15.48
N GLY A 55 -4.66 1.78 15.57
CA GLY A 55 -5.23 1.31 16.84
C GLY A 55 -4.47 0.11 17.41
N SER A 56 -4.84 -0.30 18.63
CA SER A 56 -4.39 -1.57 19.19
C SER A 56 -4.81 -2.71 18.27
N GLY A 57 -3.91 -3.69 18.04
CA GLY A 57 -4.17 -4.81 17.13
C GLY A 57 -4.07 -4.47 15.65
N GLN A 58 -3.46 -3.34 15.29
CA GLN A 58 -3.11 -2.99 13.93
C GLN A 58 -1.61 -2.82 13.79
N CYS A 59 -1.08 -3.07 12.58
CA CYS A 59 0.28 -2.71 12.23
C CYS A 59 0.31 -1.90 10.93
N SER A 60 1.40 -1.18 10.75
CA SER A 60 1.64 -0.34 9.58
C SER A 60 3.12 -0.37 9.22
N SER A 61 3.43 -0.15 7.95
CA SER A 61 4.80 -0.03 7.46
C SER A 61 4.88 0.94 6.27
N LEU A 62 6.07 1.44 5.99
CA LEU A 62 6.43 2.22 4.82
C LEU A 62 7.64 1.58 4.16
N LEU A 63 7.53 1.25 2.88
CA LEU A 63 8.59 0.67 2.07
C LEU A 63 8.94 1.60 0.93
N ALA A 64 10.17 1.47 0.44
CA ALA A 64 10.66 2.25 -0.69
C ALA A 64 11.37 1.35 -1.70
N GLN A 65 11.30 1.73 -2.97
CA GLN A 65 12.06 1.13 -4.07
C GLN A 65 12.58 2.21 -4.98
N ARG A 66 13.91 2.21 -5.17
CA ARG A 66 14.56 3.00 -6.23
C ARG A 66 14.49 2.21 -7.53
N ILE A 67 14.14 2.89 -8.63
CA ILE A 67 13.91 2.31 -9.95
C ILE A 67 14.65 3.14 -10.98
N GLN A 68 15.52 2.53 -11.78
CA GLN A 68 16.28 3.16 -12.84
C GLN A 68 15.42 3.35 -14.12
N ALA A 69 14.31 4.05 -13.97
CA ALA A 69 13.36 4.35 -15.04
C ALA A 69 12.72 5.72 -14.79
N PRO A 70 12.24 6.41 -15.84
CA PRO A 70 11.51 7.66 -15.69
C PRO A 70 10.19 7.48 -14.92
N PRO A 71 9.75 8.49 -14.15
CA PRO A 71 8.53 8.38 -13.34
C PRO A 71 7.28 8.08 -14.16
N ASP A 72 7.17 8.61 -15.37
CA ASP A 72 6.02 8.33 -16.25
C ASP A 72 5.92 6.85 -16.64
N ALA A 73 7.06 6.19 -16.89
CA ALA A 73 7.09 4.76 -17.18
C ALA A 73 6.64 3.95 -15.97
N VAL A 74 7.09 4.31 -14.77
CA VAL A 74 6.69 3.66 -13.52
C VAL A 74 5.21 3.92 -13.21
N TRP A 75 4.77 5.18 -13.31
CA TRP A 75 3.39 5.55 -13.05
C TRP A 75 2.41 4.88 -14.01
N SER A 76 2.78 4.75 -15.29
CA SER A 76 1.95 4.06 -16.30
C SER A 76 1.58 2.63 -15.91
N VAL A 77 2.41 1.98 -15.08
CA VAL A 77 2.16 0.63 -14.54
C VAL A 77 1.40 0.70 -13.22
N VAL A 78 1.87 1.54 -12.28
CA VAL A 78 1.31 1.65 -10.91
C VAL A 78 -0.17 2.05 -10.93
N ARG A 79 -0.54 3.02 -11.79
CA ARG A 79 -1.89 3.56 -11.86
C ARG A 79 -2.95 2.59 -12.36
N ARG A 80 -2.55 1.46 -12.97
CA ARG A 80 -3.47 0.50 -13.59
C ARG A 80 -4.16 -0.39 -12.58
N PHE A 81 -5.17 0.17 -11.94
CA PHE A 81 -5.96 -0.54 -10.93
C PHE A 81 -6.57 -1.83 -11.47
N GLU A 82 -6.98 -1.87 -12.74
CA GLU A 82 -7.59 -3.02 -13.41
C GLU A 82 -6.59 -4.13 -13.81
N LYS A 83 -5.29 -3.89 -13.69
CA LYS A 83 -4.23 -4.85 -14.08
C LYS A 83 -3.12 -5.01 -13.03
N PRO A 84 -3.47 -5.27 -11.75
CA PRO A 84 -2.49 -5.37 -10.68
C PRO A 84 -1.49 -6.50 -10.87
N GLN A 85 -1.89 -7.60 -11.52
CA GLN A 85 -1.03 -8.76 -11.80
C GLN A 85 0.18 -8.42 -12.69
N THR A 86 0.22 -7.24 -13.31
CA THR A 86 1.37 -6.79 -14.08
C THR A 86 2.63 -6.77 -13.22
N TYR A 87 2.54 -6.33 -11.96
CA TYR A 87 3.68 -6.29 -11.05
C TYR A 87 3.41 -6.88 -9.66
N LYS A 88 2.16 -7.08 -9.27
CA LYS A 88 1.81 -7.72 -8.01
C LYS A 88 1.81 -9.23 -8.17
N HIS A 89 2.95 -9.85 -7.83
CA HIS A 89 3.24 -11.27 -8.08
C HIS A 89 2.23 -12.27 -7.54
N PHE A 90 1.60 -11.93 -6.42
CA PHE A 90 0.69 -12.82 -5.72
C PHE A 90 -0.73 -12.79 -6.31
N ILE A 91 -0.97 -11.91 -7.28
CA ILE A 91 -2.26 -11.84 -7.98
C ILE A 91 -2.20 -12.68 -9.24
N LYS A 92 -3.06 -13.70 -9.31
CA LYS A 92 -3.21 -14.58 -10.46
C LYS A 92 -4.05 -13.96 -11.57
N SER A 93 -5.15 -13.32 -11.19
CA SER A 93 -6.09 -12.67 -12.12
C SER A 93 -6.84 -11.55 -11.43
N CYS A 94 -7.35 -10.62 -12.24
CA CYS A 94 -8.13 -9.49 -11.79
C CYS A 94 -9.35 -9.34 -12.70
N ALA A 95 -10.53 -9.09 -12.12
CA ALA A 95 -11.76 -8.75 -12.81
C ALA A 95 -12.29 -7.40 -12.33
N VAL A 96 -12.78 -6.59 -13.25
CA VAL A 96 -13.46 -5.32 -13.00
C VAL A 96 -14.83 -5.36 -13.64
N LYS A 97 -15.77 -4.57 -13.10
CA LYS A 97 -17.12 -4.46 -13.69
C LYS A 97 -17.07 -3.67 -14.99
N GLU A 98 -17.63 -4.24 -16.05
CA GLU A 98 -17.74 -3.57 -17.36
C GLU A 98 -19.04 -2.75 -17.50
N PRO A 99 -19.05 -1.59 -18.18
CA PRO A 99 -17.88 -0.90 -18.75
C PRO A 99 -17.00 -0.29 -17.66
N PHE A 100 -15.67 -0.50 -17.77
CA PHE A 100 -14.73 -0.01 -16.75
C PHE A 100 -14.26 1.42 -17.08
N HIS A 101 -14.44 2.29 -16.10
CA HIS A 101 -13.89 3.65 -16.11
C HIS A 101 -13.12 3.87 -14.82
N MET A 102 -11.83 4.19 -14.95
CA MET A 102 -10.96 4.44 -13.81
C MET A 102 -11.43 5.66 -13.02
N ALA A 103 -11.93 5.45 -11.81
CA ALA A 103 -12.36 6.51 -10.89
C ALA A 103 -12.31 6.01 -9.44
N VAL A 104 -12.14 6.93 -8.49
CA VAL A 104 -12.27 6.61 -7.07
C VAL A 104 -13.64 5.99 -6.79
N GLY A 105 -13.65 4.92 -5.98
CA GLY A 105 -14.84 4.14 -5.65
C GLY A 105 -15.04 2.88 -6.51
N VAL A 106 -14.36 2.74 -7.66
CA VAL A 106 -14.43 1.50 -8.45
C VAL A 106 -13.83 0.33 -7.68
N THR A 107 -14.33 -0.86 -7.94
CA THR A 107 -13.87 -2.10 -7.31
C THR A 107 -13.27 -3.06 -8.32
N ARG A 108 -12.40 -3.93 -7.83
CA ARG A 108 -11.89 -5.08 -8.55
C ARG A 108 -11.95 -6.32 -7.68
N ASP A 109 -12.13 -7.46 -8.31
CA ASP A 109 -12.01 -8.77 -7.67
C ASP A 109 -10.72 -9.44 -8.14
N VAL A 110 -9.88 -9.84 -7.21
CA VAL A 110 -8.61 -10.50 -7.51
C VAL A 110 -8.60 -11.93 -6.98
N ASN A 111 -8.03 -12.84 -7.77
CA ASN A 111 -7.69 -14.18 -7.34
C ASN A 111 -6.20 -14.22 -7.02
N VAL A 112 -5.88 -14.79 -5.86
CA VAL A 112 -4.51 -14.93 -5.36
C VAL A 112 -3.94 -16.28 -5.78
N ILE A 113 -2.62 -16.37 -5.98
CA ILE A 113 -1.96 -17.64 -6.28
C ILE A 113 -2.09 -18.61 -5.10
N SER A 114 -2.07 -19.91 -5.37
CA SER A 114 -2.14 -20.94 -4.33
C SER A 114 -0.93 -20.90 -3.38
N GLY A 115 -1.13 -21.32 -2.15
CA GLY A 115 -0.09 -21.39 -1.11
C GLY A 115 0.02 -20.15 -0.21
N LEU A 116 -0.82 -19.15 -0.44
CA LEU A 116 -0.96 -18.00 0.47
C LEU A 116 -2.20 -18.19 1.38
N PRO A 117 -2.24 -17.54 2.54
CA PRO A 117 -3.41 -17.56 3.45
C PRO A 117 -4.55 -16.66 2.94
N ALA A 118 -4.75 -16.62 1.63
CA ALA A 118 -5.78 -15.86 0.93
C ALA A 118 -6.12 -16.56 -0.39
N ALA A 119 -7.39 -16.63 -0.76
CA ALA A 119 -7.83 -17.14 -2.05
C ALA A 119 -8.29 -16.00 -2.98
N THR A 120 -9.06 -15.07 -2.43
CA THR A 120 -9.62 -13.93 -3.16
C THR A 120 -9.57 -12.67 -2.33
N SER A 121 -9.57 -11.49 -2.99
CA SER A 121 -9.92 -10.23 -2.34
C SER A 121 -10.75 -9.35 -3.27
N THR A 122 -11.68 -8.59 -2.68
CA THR A 122 -12.38 -7.49 -3.34
C THR A 122 -11.75 -6.19 -2.85
N GLU A 123 -11.25 -5.41 -3.77
CA GLU A 123 -10.52 -4.19 -3.47
C GLU A 123 -11.23 -2.98 -4.08
N ARG A 124 -11.19 -1.85 -3.37
CA ARG A 124 -11.76 -0.58 -3.83
C ARG A 124 -10.67 0.46 -4.00
N LEU A 125 -10.70 1.17 -5.13
CA LEU A 125 -9.83 2.33 -5.36
C LEU A 125 -10.30 3.51 -4.49
N ASP A 126 -9.50 3.92 -3.53
CA ASP A 126 -9.85 5.00 -2.59
C ASP A 126 -9.20 6.34 -2.95
N LEU A 127 -8.08 6.29 -3.66
CA LEU A 127 -7.30 7.47 -4.04
C LEU A 127 -6.70 7.28 -5.42
N LEU A 128 -6.83 8.30 -6.27
CA LEU A 128 -6.16 8.40 -7.57
C LEU A 128 -5.90 9.86 -7.89
N ASP A 129 -4.63 10.22 -8.01
CA ASP A 129 -4.17 11.54 -8.43
C ASP A 129 -3.08 11.36 -9.49
N ASP A 130 -3.44 11.51 -10.75
CA ASP A 130 -2.53 11.35 -11.88
C ASP A 130 -1.49 12.49 -11.98
N ILE A 131 -1.79 13.66 -11.43
CA ILE A 131 -0.86 14.80 -11.45
C ILE A 131 0.26 14.60 -10.44
N ARG A 132 -0.09 14.13 -9.25
CA ARG A 132 0.84 13.89 -8.14
C ARG A 132 1.37 12.46 -8.11
N CYS A 133 0.91 11.61 -9.02
CA CYS A 133 1.27 10.20 -9.11
C CYS A 133 1.02 9.44 -7.80
N VAL A 134 -0.21 9.57 -7.27
CA VAL A 134 -0.66 8.95 -6.02
C VAL A 134 -1.83 8.03 -6.29
N THR A 135 -1.79 6.81 -5.76
CA THR A 135 -2.90 5.86 -5.78
C THR A 135 -3.03 5.14 -4.45
N GLY A 136 -4.25 4.79 -4.07
CA GLY A 136 -4.50 4.04 -2.85
C GLY A 136 -5.75 3.19 -2.96
N PHE A 137 -5.77 2.07 -2.24
CA PHE A 137 -6.89 1.14 -2.22
C PHE A 137 -7.09 0.53 -0.84
N SER A 138 -8.31 0.02 -0.62
CA SER A 138 -8.67 -0.79 0.54
C SER A 138 -9.17 -2.16 0.11
N ILE A 139 -8.87 -3.20 0.89
CA ILE A 139 -9.53 -4.49 0.79
C ILE A 139 -10.85 -4.39 1.54
N ILE A 140 -11.96 -4.62 0.82
CA ILE A 140 -13.32 -4.50 1.35
C ILE A 140 -14.07 -5.83 1.44
N GLY A 141 -13.49 -6.93 0.93
CA GLY A 141 -14.09 -8.25 0.95
C GLY A 141 -13.16 -9.33 0.41
N GLY A 142 -13.65 -10.57 0.40
CA GLY A 142 -12.93 -11.73 -0.10
C GLY A 142 -12.55 -12.74 0.99
N GLU A 143 -11.91 -13.84 0.58
CA GLU A 143 -11.42 -14.91 1.45
C GLU A 143 -9.93 -14.68 1.78
N HIS A 144 -9.66 -13.86 2.81
CA HIS A 144 -8.32 -13.51 3.25
C HIS A 144 -8.29 -13.18 4.74
N ARG A 145 -7.06 -13.11 5.32
CA ARG A 145 -6.84 -12.75 6.72
C ARG A 145 -6.46 -11.27 6.93
N LEU A 146 -6.28 -10.49 5.84
CA LEU A 146 -5.85 -9.09 5.90
C LEU A 146 -7.06 -8.16 6.06
N ARG A 147 -7.65 -8.14 7.26
CA ARG A 147 -8.78 -7.26 7.56
C ARG A 147 -8.35 -5.80 7.64
N ASN A 148 -9.23 -4.91 7.20
CA ASN A 148 -9.01 -3.46 7.21
C ASN A 148 -7.71 -3.00 6.52
N TYR A 149 -7.20 -3.81 5.59
CA TYR A 149 -6.00 -3.45 4.82
C TYR A 149 -6.27 -2.23 3.94
N ARG A 150 -5.43 -1.24 4.07
CA ARG A 150 -5.38 -0.06 3.21
C ARG A 150 -3.94 0.18 2.81
N SER A 151 -3.74 0.57 1.55
CA SER A 151 -2.40 0.87 1.03
C SER A 151 -2.42 2.13 0.20
N VAL A 152 -1.33 2.89 0.25
CA VAL A 152 -1.08 4.04 -0.60
C VAL A 152 0.28 3.88 -1.25
N THR A 153 0.35 4.18 -2.55
CA THR A 153 1.57 4.19 -3.36
C THR A 153 1.77 5.58 -3.95
N THR A 154 2.98 6.12 -3.85
CA THR A 154 3.39 7.37 -4.47
C THR A 154 4.63 7.18 -5.33
N VAL A 155 4.74 7.93 -6.42
CA VAL A 155 5.84 7.84 -7.40
C VAL A 155 6.51 9.20 -7.51
N HIS A 156 7.84 9.24 -7.30
CA HIS A 156 8.61 10.49 -7.20
C HIS A 156 9.80 10.47 -8.16
N SER A 157 10.04 11.62 -8.82
CA SER A 157 11.20 11.84 -9.69
C SER A 157 12.39 12.31 -8.90
N PHE A 158 13.57 11.76 -9.22
CA PHE A 158 14.86 12.17 -8.71
C PHE A 158 15.88 12.29 -9.85
N GLU A 159 16.91 13.09 -9.65
CA GLU A 159 18.05 13.21 -10.53
C GLU A 159 19.31 12.69 -9.83
N ASP A 160 20.13 11.94 -10.55
CA ASP A 160 21.42 11.48 -10.06
C ASP A 160 22.51 12.40 -10.58
N ASP A 161 22.94 13.35 -9.75
CA ASP A 161 24.00 14.30 -10.10
C ASP A 161 25.33 13.59 -10.40
N ALA A 162 25.57 12.42 -9.80
CA ALA A 162 26.78 11.64 -10.01
C ALA A 162 26.79 10.92 -11.37
N ASP A 163 25.61 10.64 -11.94
CA ASP A 163 25.42 9.99 -13.26
C ASP A 163 24.93 11.01 -14.32
N GLY A 164 25.42 12.26 -14.24
CA GLY A 164 25.17 13.29 -15.25
C GLY A 164 23.72 13.80 -15.32
N GLY A 165 22.99 13.77 -14.19
CA GLY A 165 21.59 14.24 -14.13
C GLY A 165 20.59 13.21 -14.65
N LYS A 166 20.95 11.94 -14.65
CA LYS A 166 20.03 10.86 -15.06
C LYS A 166 18.85 10.76 -14.13
N ILE A 167 17.67 10.76 -14.72
CA ILE A 167 16.41 10.66 -13.99
C ILE A 167 16.20 9.21 -13.52
N TYR A 168 15.87 9.05 -12.26
CA TYR A 168 15.38 7.80 -11.66
C TYR A 168 14.12 8.06 -10.82
N THR A 169 13.47 7.00 -10.43
CA THR A 169 12.21 7.05 -9.68
C THR A 169 12.39 6.47 -8.29
N VAL A 170 11.79 7.08 -7.29
CA VAL A 170 11.55 6.46 -5.99
C VAL A 170 10.05 6.21 -5.84
N VAL A 171 9.68 4.96 -5.57
CA VAL A 171 8.32 4.57 -5.24
C VAL A 171 8.25 4.32 -3.75
N LEU A 172 7.28 4.96 -3.09
CA LEU A 172 6.89 4.65 -1.72
C LEU A 172 5.58 3.85 -1.73
N GLU A 173 5.50 2.80 -0.94
CA GLU A 173 4.25 2.10 -0.64
C GLU A 173 4.13 1.89 0.86
N SER A 174 3.02 2.37 1.43
CA SER A 174 2.68 2.15 2.82
C SER A 174 1.38 1.39 2.96
N TYR A 175 1.20 0.76 4.09
CA TYR A 175 -0.05 0.08 4.43
C TYR A 175 -0.36 0.20 5.92
N VAL A 176 -1.63 -0.05 6.25
CA VAL A 176 -2.13 -0.37 7.58
C VAL A 176 -3.06 -1.57 7.49
N VAL A 177 -3.00 -2.46 8.46
CA VAL A 177 -3.75 -3.72 8.48
C VAL A 177 -4.00 -4.18 9.92
N ASP A 178 -5.12 -4.87 10.15
CA ASP A 178 -5.36 -5.56 11.42
C ASP A 178 -4.42 -6.76 11.56
N VAL A 179 -3.95 -6.98 12.78
CA VAL A 179 -3.20 -8.19 13.14
C VAL A 179 -4.19 -9.34 13.25
N PRO A 180 -4.07 -10.41 12.44
CA PRO A 180 -4.98 -11.53 12.51
C PRO A 180 -4.88 -12.28 13.84
N ASP A 181 -6.00 -12.84 14.30
CA ASP A 181 -6.03 -13.67 15.50
C ASP A 181 -4.97 -14.78 15.44
N GLY A 182 -4.22 -14.90 16.52
CA GLY A 182 -3.13 -15.87 16.65
C GLY A 182 -1.81 -15.45 16.02
N ASN A 183 -1.72 -14.28 15.39
CA ASN A 183 -0.47 -13.70 14.89
C ASN A 183 0.02 -12.60 15.84
N THR A 184 1.31 -12.31 15.76
CA THR A 184 1.89 -11.10 16.34
C THR A 184 1.89 -9.95 15.35
N GLU A 185 2.07 -8.73 15.84
CA GLU A 185 2.28 -7.55 14.99
C GLU A 185 3.53 -7.71 14.10
N GLU A 186 4.60 -8.29 14.67
CA GLU A 186 5.86 -8.54 13.96
C GLU A 186 5.69 -9.54 12.82
N ASP A 187 5.00 -10.67 13.06
CA ASP A 187 4.73 -11.68 12.03
C ASP A 187 3.87 -11.10 10.91
N THR A 188 2.85 -10.31 11.27
CA THR A 188 1.96 -9.68 10.30
C THR A 188 2.70 -8.66 9.45
N ARG A 189 3.55 -7.82 10.07
CA ARG A 189 4.39 -6.85 9.37
C ARG A 189 5.40 -7.54 8.47
N LEU A 190 6.10 -8.57 8.96
CA LEU A 190 7.07 -9.32 8.16
C LEU A 190 6.44 -9.93 6.90
N PHE A 191 5.24 -10.51 7.04
CA PHE A 191 4.50 -11.05 5.90
C PHE A 191 4.11 -9.95 4.89
N ALA A 192 3.48 -8.88 5.36
CA ALA A 192 3.00 -7.80 4.50
C ALA A 192 4.16 -7.05 3.84
N ASP A 193 5.24 -6.75 4.57
CA ASP A 193 6.46 -6.13 4.04
C ASP A 193 7.09 -7.00 2.95
N THR A 194 7.12 -8.32 3.15
CA THR A 194 7.65 -9.26 2.14
C THR A 194 6.83 -9.18 0.85
N VAL A 195 5.50 -9.18 0.94
CA VAL A 195 4.60 -9.08 -0.22
C VAL A 195 4.82 -7.76 -0.96
N VAL A 196 4.80 -6.63 -0.23
CA VAL A 196 4.98 -5.29 -0.83
C VAL A 196 6.37 -5.17 -1.46
N LYS A 197 7.43 -5.61 -0.76
CA LYS A 197 8.80 -5.58 -1.27
C LYS A 197 8.95 -6.33 -2.58
N LEU A 198 8.42 -7.55 -2.66
CA LEU A 198 8.48 -8.37 -3.89
C LEU A 198 7.71 -7.71 -5.04
N ASN A 199 6.55 -7.09 -4.77
CA ASN A 199 5.80 -6.34 -5.75
C ASN A 199 6.60 -5.14 -6.28
N LEU A 200 7.20 -4.35 -5.39
CA LEU A 200 8.02 -3.19 -5.77
C LEU A 200 9.28 -3.60 -6.55
N GLN A 201 9.94 -4.70 -6.18
CA GLN A 201 11.06 -5.26 -6.94
C GLN A 201 10.64 -5.71 -8.35
N LYS A 202 9.46 -6.30 -8.49
CA LYS A 202 8.93 -6.67 -9.81
C LYS A 202 8.61 -5.43 -10.63
N LEU A 203 8.02 -4.40 -10.02
CA LEU A 203 7.77 -3.12 -10.68
C LEU A 203 9.09 -2.54 -11.23
N ALA A 204 10.15 -2.51 -10.44
CA ALA A 204 11.48 -2.08 -10.89
C ALA A 204 11.95 -2.90 -12.09
N SER A 205 11.92 -4.22 -11.98
CA SER A 205 12.38 -5.14 -13.06
C SER A 205 11.68 -4.91 -14.40
N ILE A 206 10.36 -4.71 -14.40
CA ILE A 206 9.61 -4.53 -15.66
C ILE A 206 9.79 -3.14 -16.26
N THR A 207 9.90 -2.09 -15.44
CA THR A 207 10.04 -0.71 -15.94
C THR A 207 11.46 -0.39 -16.37
N GLU A 208 12.48 -0.95 -15.71
CA GLU A 208 13.88 -0.85 -16.12
C GLU A 208 14.17 -1.63 -17.41
N GLY A 209 13.52 -2.80 -17.60
CA GLY A 209 13.64 -3.61 -18.81
C GLY A 209 13.10 -2.91 -20.06
N THR A 210 11.99 -2.21 -19.93
CA THR A 210 11.35 -1.47 -21.04
C THR A 210 12.23 -0.33 -21.56
N ASN A 211 13.03 0.30 -20.70
CA ASN A 211 13.96 1.37 -21.08
C ASN A 211 15.13 0.88 -21.91
N ARG A 212 15.64 -0.33 -21.68
CA ARG A 212 16.78 -0.90 -22.44
C ARG A 212 16.40 -1.21 -23.89
N ASP A 213 15.15 -1.56 -24.15
CA ASP A 213 14.65 -1.86 -25.51
C ASP A 213 14.34 -0.58 -26.32
N GLY A 214 14.11 0.56 -25.65
CA GLY A 214 13.84 1.86 -26.25
C GLY A 214 15.10 2.54 -26.83
N ASP A 215 16.21 2.47 -26.14
CA ASP A 215 17.49 3.09 -26.55
C ASP A 215 18.18 2.36 -27.72
N GLY A 216 17.85 1.09 -27.94
CA GLY A 216 18.43 0.28 -29.01
C GLY A 216 17.92 0.59 -30.44
N LYS A 217 16.86 1.40 -30.60
CA LYS A 217 16.22 1.66 -31.92
C LYS A 217 16.57 3.01 -32.56
N SER A 218 17.38 3.87 -31.95
CA SER A 218 17.71 5.19 -32.50
C SER A 218 19.02 5.27 -33.28
N HIS A 219 19.75 4.16 -33.51
CA HIS A 219 20.99 4.15 -34.29
C HIS A 219 20.91 3.24 -35.50
N SER A 220 19.96 3.51 -36.42
CA SER A 220 20.02 2.95 -37.77
C SER A 220 19.20 3.83 -38.73
N ARG A 221 19.80 4.93 -39.15
CA ARG A 221 19.58 5.56 -40.48
C ARG A 221 20.74 6.44 -40.85
#